data_c19303341fea45051f86bed0e286c428
#
_entry.id   c19303341fea45051f86bed0e286c428
#
_cell.length_a   1.000
_cell.length_b   1.000
_cell.length_c   1.000
_cell.angle_alpha   90.00
_cell.angle_beta   90.00
_cell.angle_gamma   90.00
#
_symmetry.space_group_name_H-M   'P 1'
#
loop_
_entity.id
_entity.type
_entity.pdbx_description
1 polymer ?
#
loop_
_entity_poly.entity_id
_entity_poly.type
_entity_poly.pdbx_seq_one_letter_code
_entity_poly.pdbx_strand_id
1 'polypeptide(L)'
;MQGCICPHPPLLIPEVGGASLRQVGATVAAMKRLAAQVGEPETIVVMSPHSDGFGDAHVVRTAPRLRGDFGRFRNPEVAFTYDNDIPFAELLLALAGDYRRLQLMPDDGDQLDWGVLVPLSFLKARQIVSLSIVSAYAEHRTFGQLVRRCAEELGRDTLFLASGDLSHALTHSAPAPYDPRGKLFDDEVVHLLGIGDFAGLGRMDPILLEGAAECGLRSFMALGGFLGDDALVEPEILSYEGPFGVGYMVARFGAAEVERPGVEA
;
A
#
# COMPACT_ATOMS: atom_id res chain seq x y z
N MET A 1 -0.47 -13.73 8.15
CA MET A 1 -0.23 -12.63 7.19
C MET A 1 -1.39 -11.67 7.22
N GLN A 2 -1.13 -10.38 7.25
CA GLN A 2 -2.13 -9.33 7.25
C GLN A 2 -1.81 -8.33 6.14
N GLY A 3 -2.82 -7.63 5.63
CA GLY A 3 -2.65 -6.58 4.66
C GLY A 3 -3.49 -5.34 4.97
N CYS A 4 -3.05 -4.20 4.49
CA CYS A 4 -3.83 -2.97 4.60
C CYS A 4 -3.63 -2.07 3.38
N ILE A 5 -4.63 -1.23 3.15
CA ILE A 5 -4.59 -0.14 2.19
C ILE A 5 -4.60 1.16 2.98
N CYS A 6 -3.68 2.05 2.65
CA CYS A 6 -3.54 3.35 3.29
C CYS A 6 -3.39 4.45 2.24
N PRO A 7 -4.15 5.53 2.32
CA PRO A 7 -3.93 6.72 1.53
C PRO A 7 -2.69 7.45 2.04
N HIS A 8 -2.08 8.26 1.16
CA HIS A 8 -0.82 8.92 1.50
C HIS A 8 -0.78 10.44 1.27
N PRO A 9 -1.90 11.17 1.36
CA PRO A 9 -1.79 12.62 1.22
C PRO A 9 -0.97 13.21 2.37
N PRO A 10 0.04 14.05 2.08
CA PRO A 10 0.91 14.62 3.11
C PRO A 10 0.15 15.42 4.18
N LEU A 11 -1.05 15.90 3.85
CA LEU A 11 -1.90 16.61 4.79
C LEU A 11 -2.40 15.77 5.98
N LEU A 12 -2.21 14.42 5.96
CA LEU A 12 -2.47 13.57 7.12
C LEU A 12 -1.44 13.74 8.23
N ILE A 13 -0.28 14.32 7.91
CA ILE A 13 0.74 14.71 8.89
C ILE A 13 0.31 16.04 9.52
N PRO A 14 0.17 16.13 10.86
CA PRO A 14 -0.36 17.31 11.53
C PRO A 14 0.35 18.62 11.18
N GLU A 15 1.67 18.58 11.10
CA GLU A 15 2.53 19.73 10.79
C GLU A 15 2.35 20.22 9.35
N VAL A 16 2.01 19.30 8.42
CA VAL A 16 1.76 19.61 7.01
C VAL A 16 0.30 20.00 6.79
N GLY A 17 -0.63 19.24 7.34
CA GLY A 17 -2.08 19.41 7.10
C GLY A 17 -2.70 20.59 7.82
N GLY A 18 -2.21 20.92 9.02
CA GLY A 18 -2.70 22.06 9.80
C GLY A 18 -4.24 22.06 9.93
N ALA A 19 -4.88 23.14 9.47
CA ALA A 19 -6.33 23.29 9.52
C ALA A 19 -7.09 22.33 8.60
N SER A 20 -6.45 21.83 7.53
CA SER A 20 -7.06 20.92 6.56
C SER A 20 -7.31 19.51 7.12
N LEU A 21 -6.59 19.14 8.20
CA LEU A 21 -6.81 17.86 8.90
C LEU A 21 -8.27 17.60 9.29
N ARG A 22 -9.01 18.68 9.59
CA ARG A 22 -10.43 18.54 9.98
C ARG A 22 -11.31 17.99 8.84
N GLN A 23 -10.89 18.19 7.58
CA GLN A 23 -11.63 17.74 6.40
C GLN A 23 -11.37 16.27 6.07
N VAL A 24 -10.32 15.66 6.64
CA VAL A 24 -9.95 14.24 6.53
C VAL A 24 -10.04 13.51 7.87
N GLY A 25 -10.95 13.96 8.70
CA GLY A 25 -11.11 13.43 10.06
C GLY A 25 -11.47 11.95 10.09
N ALA A 26 -12.28 11.48 9.14
CA ALA A 26 -12.65 10.07 9.02
C ALA A 26 -11.42 9.22 8.64
N THR A 27 -10.61 9.68 7.68
CA THR A 27 -9.36 9.01 7.30
C THR A 27 -8.38 8.94 8.47
N VAL A 28 -8.15 10.05 9.19
CA VAL A 28 -7.25 10.07 10.36
C VAL A 28 -7.72 9.12 11.45
N ALA A 29 -9.02 9.09 11.75
CA ALA A 29 -9.59 8.17 12.73
C ALA A 29 -9.43 6.70 12.29
N ALA A 30 -9.65 6.41 11.00
CA ALA A 30 -9.48 5.08 10.43
C ALA A 30 -8.02 4.62 10.46
N MET A 31 -7.05 5.50 10.15
CA MET A 31 -5.61 5.19 10.24
C MET A 31 -5.19 4.83 11.66
N LYS A 32 -5.69 5.56 12.67
CA LYS A 32 -5.44 5.25 14.09
C LYS A 32 -6.08 3.92 14.51
N ARG A 33 -7.30 3.64 14.02
CA ARG A 33 -7.98 2.36 14.26
C ARG A 33 -7.22 1.20 13.62
N LEU A 34 -6.80 1.37 12.36
CA LEU A 34 -5.96 0.39 11.66
C LEU A 34 -4.69 0.07 12.46
N ALA A 35 -3.97 1.10 12.92
CA ALA A 35 -2.76 0.92 13.72
C ALA A 35 -2.99 0.09 14.98
N ALA A 36 -4.12 0.30 15.67
CA ALA A 36 -4.48 -0.48 16.84
C ALA A 36 -4.81 -1.95 16.51
N GLN A 37 -5.40 -2.21 15.33
CA GLN A 37 -5.80 -3.54 14.89
C GLN A 37 -4.63 -4.38 14.36
N VAL A 38 -3.69 -3.77 13.62
CA VAL A 38 -2.54 -4.50 13.05
C VAL A 38 -1.42 -4.73 14.05
N GLY A 39 -1.38 -3.94 15.13
CA GLY A 39 -0.38 -4.07 16.18
C GLY A 39 1.02 -3.65 15.74
N GLU A 40 2.02 -4.47 16.04
CA GLU A 40 3.43 -4.20 15.79
C GLU A 40 4.08 -5.41 15.10
N PRO A 41 3.89 -5.57 13.77
CA PRO A 41 4.47 -6.66 13.01
C PRO A 41 6.00 -6.58 13.01
N GLU A 42 6.68 -7.72 12.78
CA GLU A 42 8.14 -7.74 12.66
C GLU A 42 8.60 -6.92 11.46
N THR A 43 7.93 -7.12 10.31
CA THR A 43 8.25 -6.43 9.05
C THR A 43 7.00 -5.83 8.42
N ILE A 44 7.05 -4.56 8.05
CA ILE A 44 6.07 -3.97 7.13
C ILE A 44 6.70 -3.90 5.74
N VAL A 45 6.13 -4.64 4.78
CA VAL A 45 6.46 -4.48 3.37
C VAL A 45 5.55 -3.39 2.82
N VAL A 46 6.12 -2.26 2.42
CA VAL A 46 5.37 -1.12 1.89
C VAL A 46 5.63 -0.93 0.41
N MET A 47 4.57 -0.90 -0.39
CA MET A 47 4.64 -0.60 -1.82
C MET A 47 4.07 0.80 -2.08
N SER A 48 4.91 1.70 -2.63
CA SER A 48 4.54 3.08 -2.91
C SER A 48 4.57 3.40 -4.41
N PRO A 49 3.57 4.13 -4.93
CA PRO A 49 3.57 4.61 -6.32
C PRO A 49 4.53 5.78 -6.56
N HIS A 50 5.12 6.35 -5.52
CA HIS A 50 6.01 7.50 -5.57
C HIS A 50 7.48 7.15 -5.38
N SER A 51 7.78 5.88 -5.07
CA SER A 51 9.16 5.40 -5.03
C SER A 51 9.78 5.45 -6.41
N ASP A 52 11.03 5.90 -6.48
CA ASP A 52 11.76 5.96 -7.72
C ASP A 52 11.83 4.57 -8.36
N GLY A 53 11.34 4.48 -9.60
CA GLY A 53 11.40 3.26 -10.41
C GLY A 53 12.42 3.42 -11.54
N PHE A 54 12.99 2.31 -12.02
CA PHE A 54 13.87 2.29 -13.17
C PHE A 54 13.17 1.55 -14.34
N GLY A 55 12.51 2.31 -15.22
CA GLY A 55 11.83 1.74 -16.37
C GLY A 55 10.74 0.74 -15.98
N ASP A 56 10.88 -0.52 -16.41
CA ASP A 56 9.92 -1.59 -16.13
C ASP A 56 10.36 -2.51 -14.98
N ALA A 57 11.37 -2.11 -14.18
CA ALA A 57 11.84 -2.89 -13.04
C ALA A 57 11.33 -2.31 -11.71
N HIS A 58 10.82 -3.18 -10.85
CA HIS A 58 10.53 -2.83 -9.47
C HIS A 58 11.83 -2.59 -8.70
N VAL A 59 11.88 -1.55 -7.91
CA VAL A 59 13.03 -1.23 -7.07
C VAL A 59 12.82 -1.79 -5.66
N VAL A 60 13.84 -2.46 -5.15
CA VAL A 60 13.94 -2.94 -3.77
C VAL A 60 15.05 -2.17 -3.08
N ARG A 61 14.73 -1.42 -2.02
CA ARG A 61 15.73 -0.69 -1.24
C ARG A 61 16.60 -1.66 -0.44
N THR A 62 17.92 -1.48 -0.55
CA THR A 62 18.92 -2.36 0.10
C THR A 62 19.80 -1.64 1.12
N ALA A 63 19.68 -0.31 1.28
CA ALA A 63 20.36 0.40 2.35
C ALA A 63 19.91 -0.12 3.72
N PRO A 64 20.82 -0.32 4.71
CA PRO A 64 20.47 -0.87 6.02
C PRO A 64 19.50 0.00 6.82
N ARG A 65 19.53 1.30 6.58
CA ARG A 65 18.63 2.30 7.16
C ARG A 65 18.02 3.13 6.08
N LEU A 66 16.70 3.33 6.20
CA LEU A 66 15.90 4.11 5.27
C LEU A 66 15.36 5.32 6.00
N ARG A 67 15.38 6.48 5.34
CA ARG A 67 14.98 7.75 5.95
C ARG A 67 14.23 8.62 4.97
N GLY A 68 13.46 9.54 5.49
CA GLY A 68 12.81 10.56 4.67
C GLY A 68 12.21 11.64 5.54
N ASP A 69 11.87 12.76 4.94
CA ASP A 69 11.29 13.92 5.59
C ASP A 69 10.20 14.58 4.73
N PHE A 70 9.56 15.58 5.31
CA PHE A 70 8.53 16.38 4.63
C PHE A 70 9.05 17.74 4.15
N GLY A 71 10.34 17.90 3.88
CA GLY A 71 10.95 19.12 3.35
C GLY A 71 10.33 19.58 2.03
N ARG A 72 9.94 18.65 1.14
CA ARG A 72 9.18 18.92 -0.09
C ARG A 72 7.86 19.66 0.21
N PHE A 73 7.31 19.45 1.40
CA PHE A 73 6.08 20.08 1.92
C PHE A 73 6.38 21.17 2.95
N ARG A 74 7.61 21.72 2.97
CA ARG A 74 8.10 22.80 3.83
C ARG A 74 8.15 22.47 5.32
N ASN A 75 8.25 21.19 5.67
CA ASN A 75 8.36 20.69 7.05
C ASN A 75 9.52 19.69 7.18
N PRO A 76 10.78 20.09 6.92
CA PRO A 76 11.93 19.17 6.95
C PRO A 76 12.24 18.61 8.33
N GLU A 77 11.74 19.25 9.40
CA GLU A 77 11.86 18.80 10.78
C GLU A 77 11.01 17.56 11.07
N VAL A 78 9.98 17.30 10.27
CA VAL A 78 9.20 16.07 10.33
C VAL A 78 9.91 15.02 9.51
N ALA A 79 10.75 14.24 10.18
CA ALA A 79 11.62 13.25 9.57
C ALA A 79 11.49 11.89 10.28
N PHE A 80 11.65 10.82 9.52
CA PHE A 80 11.54 9.45 9.98
C PHE A 80 12.74 8.62 9.52
N THR A 81 13.10 7.65 10.35
CA THR A 81 14.15 6.67 10.03
C THR A 81 13.67 5.29 10.44
N TYR A 82 13.88 4.32 9.57
CA TYR A 82 13.49 2.93 9.76
C TYR A 82 14.67 2.00 9.50
N ASP A 83 14.76 0.92 10.24
CA ASP A 83 15.66 -0.18 9.90
C ASP A 83 15.06 -0.99 8.74
N ASN A 84 15.90 -1.35 7.76
CA ASN A 84 15.47 -2.16 6.62
C ASN A 84 15.63 -3.65 6.94
N ASP A 85 14.66 -4.48 6.58
CA ASP A 85 14.77 -5.94 6.68
C ASP A 85 15.63 -6.45 5.50
N ILE A 86 16.95 -6.37 5.67
CA ILE A 86 17.93 -6.75 4.64
C ILE A 86 17.77 -8.22 4.22
N PRO A 87 17.63 -9.20 5.14
CA PRO A 87 17.37 -10.58 4.73
C PRO A 87 16.13 -10.73 3.84
N PHE A 88 15.07 -9.97 4.10
CA PHE A 88 13.87 -9.99 3.29
C PHE A 88 14.12 -9.38 1.90
N ALA A 89 14.79 -8.22 1.83
CA ALA A 89 15.13 -7.56 0.58
C ALA A 89 16.05 -8.41 -0.31
N GLU A 90 17.06 -9.05 0.28
CA GLU A 90 17.98 -9.96 -0.42
C GLU A 90 17.25 -11.20 -0.95
N LEU A 91 16.35 -11.79 -0.16
CA LEU A 91 15.57 -12.96 -0.60
C LEU A 91 14.62 -12.61 -1.75
N LEU A 92 13.96 -11.43 -1.71
CA LEU A 92 13.15 -10.94 -2.84
C LEU A 92 13.95 -10.89 -4.13
N LEU A 93 15.14 -10.30 -4.09
CA LEU A 93 16.03 -10.18 -5.25
C LEU A 93 16.52 -11.55 -5.74
N ALA A 94 16.84 -12.46 -4.82
CA ALA A 94 17.30 -13.80 -5.17
C ALA A 94 16.21 -14.65 -5.84
N LEU A 95 14.97 -14.58 -5.35
CA LEU A 95 13.86 -15.38 -5.86
C LEU A 95 13.17 -14.79 -7.09
N ALA A 96 13.42 -13.51 -7.43
CA ALA A 96 12.80 -12.85 -8.57
C ALA A 96 13.04 -13.61 -9.91
N GLY A 97 14.19 -14.25 -10.06
CA GLY A 97 14.53 -15.06 -11.25
C GLY A 97 13.60 -16.25 -11.52
N ASP A 98 12.86 -16.71 -10.52
CA ASP A 98 11.86 -17.78 -10.65
C ASP A 98 10.58 -17.28 -11.38
N TYR A 99 10.41 -15.96 -11.52
CA TYR A 99 9.23 -15.31 -12.08
C TYR A 99 9.54 -14.62 -13.41
N ARG A 100 9.21 -15.24 -14.53
CA ARG A 100 9.65 -14.85 -15.90
C ARG A 100 9.37 -13.40 -16.31
N ARG A 101 8.38 -12.74 -15.71
CA ARG A 101 7.97 -11.38 -16.07
C ARG A 101 8.34 -10.33 -15.02
N LEU A 102 8.81 -10.78 -13.86
CA LEU A 102 9.11 -9.90 -12.76
C LEU A 102 10.58 -9.46 -12.85
N GLN A 103 10.81 -8.17 -12.99
CA GLN A 103 12.15 -7.59 -12.94
C GLN A 103 12.30 -6.80 -11.66
N LEU A 104 13.25 -7.19 -10.81
CA LEU A 104 13.61 -6.49 -9.59
C LEU A 104 15.03 -5.94 -9.71
N MET A 105 15.22 -4.71 -9.24
CA MET A 105 16.52 -4.08 -9.16
C MET A 105 16.82 -3.64 -7.72
N PRO A 106 18.03 -3.95 -7.21
CA PRO A 106 18.48 -3.39 -5.94
C PRO A 106 18.79 -1.91 -6.11
N ASP A 107 18.51 -1.13 -5.07
CA ASP A 107 18.90 0.27 -4.97
C ASP A 107 19.41 0.55 -3.55
N ASP A 108 20.65 0.99 -3.43
CA ASP A 108 21.33 1.31 -2.18
C ASP A 108 21.01 2.74 -1.67
N GLY A 109 20.16 3.48 -2.36
CA GLY A 109 19.61 4.74 -1.89
C GLY A 109 18.82 4.57 -0.60
N ASP A 110 18.96 5.52 0.32
CA ASP A 110 18.32 5.49 1.64
C ASP A 110 17.06 6.35 1.74
N GLN A 111 16.69 7.06 0.68
CA GLN A 111 15.59 8.01 0.71
C GLN A 111 14.22 7.34 0.51
N LEU A 112 13.28 7.68 1.38
CA LEU A 112 11.87 7.28 1.30
C LEU A 112 11.01 8.45 0.81
N ASP A 113 10.04 8.14 -0.02
CA ASP A 113 9.03 9.09 -0.48
C ASP A 113 7.87 9.22 0.53
N TRP A 114 7.01 10.23 0.29
CA TRP A 114 5.87 10.49 1.19
C TRP A 114 4.79 9.40 1.14
N GLY A 115 4.69 8.64 0.05
CA GLY A 115 3.77 7.50 -0.05
C GLY A 115 4.15 6.37 0.90
N VAL A 116 5.43 6.28 1.28
CA VAL A 116 5.92 5.40 2.35
C VAL A 116 5.76 6.07 3.72
N LEU A 117 6.20 7.33 3.85
CA LEU A 117 6.29 8.02 5.15
C LEU A 117 4.94 8.29 5.78
N VAL A 118 3.94 8.73 4.99
CA VAL A 118 2.61 9.08 5.53
C VAL A 118 1.95 7.88 6.22
N PRO A 119 1.77 6.71 5.57
CA PRO A 119 1.18 5.56 6.26
C PRO A 119 2.00 5.08 7.45
N LEU A 120 3.34 5.00 7.30
CA LEU A 120 4.22 4.54 8.37
C LEU A 120 4.26 5.49 9.57
N SER A 121 3.88 6.76 9.43
CA SER A 121 3.76 7.68 10.58
C SER A 121 2.65 7.28 11.56
N PHE A 122 1.69 6.47 11.13
CA PHE A 122 0.61 5.93 11.96
C PHE A 122 0.91 4.54 12.49
N LEU A 123 1.74 3.76 11.80
CA LEU A 123 2.00 2.35 12.08
C LEU A 123 3.34 2.17 12.79
N LYS A 124 3.47 1.07 13.51
CA LYS A 124 4.72 0.65 14.15
C LYS A 124 5.22 -0.62 13.49
N ALA A 125 6.52 -0.67 13.19
CA ALA A 125 7.20 -1.87 12.74
C ALA A 125 8.60 -1.92 13.35
N ARG A 126 9.16 -3.12 13.50
CA ARG A 126 10.57 -3.27 13.85
C ARG A 126 11.47 -2.97 12.66
N GLN A 127 11.07 -3.44 11.49
CA GLN A 127 11.77 -3.25 10.22
C GLN A 127 10.78 -3.01 9.10
N ILE A 128 11.25 -2.43 8.01
CA ILE A 128 10.45 -2.24 6.79
C ILE A 128 11.17 -2.79 5.57
N VAL A 129 10.42 -3.06 4.50
CA VAL A 129 10.93 -3.25 3.14
C VAL A 129 10.18 -2.29 2.24
N SER A 130 10.90 -1.40 1.53
CA SER A 130 10.29 -0.42 0.63
C SER A 130 10.41 -0.87 -0.81
N LEU A 131 9.27 -0.91 -1.51
CA LEU A 131 9.11 -1.40 -2.87
C LEU A 131 8.49 -0.33 -3.75
N SER A 132 8.95 -0.22 -5.01
CA SER A 132 8.33 0.62 -6.03
C SER A 132 7.28 -0.14 -6.84
N ILE A 133 6.48 0.62 -7.61
CA ILE A 133 5.61 0.06 -8.66
C ILE A 133 6.28 0.20 -10.03
N VAL A 134 5.74 -0.51 -11.04
CA VAL A 134 6.03 -0.34 -12.47
C VAL A 134 4.77 0.06 -13.22
N SER A 135 4.90 0.46 -14.48
CA SER A 135 3.76 0.94 -15.29
C SER A 135 2.71 -0.14 -15.57
N ALA A 136 3.15 -1.38 -15.82
CA ALA A 136 2.26 -2.51 -16.14
C ALA A 136 1.47 -2.98 -14.93
N TYR A 137 0.14 -3.11 -15.05
CA TYR A 137 -0.71 -3.57 -13.95
C TYR A 137 -0.55 -5.06 -13.62
N ALA A 138 -0.45 -5.90 -14.67
CA ALA A 138 -0.55 -7.36 -14.53
C ALA A 138 0.53 -8.00 -13.65
N GLU A 139 1.70 -7.37 -13.52
CA GLU A 139 2.85 -7.94 -12.82
C GLU A 139 2.77 -7.78 -11.30
N HIS A 140 1.98 -6.80 -10.81
CA HIS A 140 1.92 -6.49 -9.38
C HIS A 140 1.35 -7.64 -8.55
N ARG A 141 0.35 -8.37 -9.07
CA ARG A 141 -0.18 -9.55 -8.40
C ARG A 141 0.91 -10.61 -8.20
N THR A 142 1.69 -10.88 -9.26
CA THR A 142 2.83 -11.82 -9.20
C THR A 142 3.90 -11.35 -8.23
N PHE A 143 4.15 -10.04 -8.17
CA PHE A 143 5.07 -9.47 -7.19
C PHE A 143 4.56 -9.70 -5.75
N GLY A 144 3.27 -9.48 -5.50
CA GLY A 144 2.69 -9.81 -4.20
C GLY A 144 2.86 -11.28 -3.80
N GLN A 145 2.70 -12.20 -4.74
CA GLN A 145 2.95 -13.64 -4.50
C GLN A 145 4.42 -13.92 -4.13
N LEU A 146 5.37 -13.24 -4.77
CA LEU A 146 6.79 -13.33 -4.40
C LEU A 146 7.03 -12.80 -2.98
N VAL A 147 6.44 -11.65 -2.62
CA VAL A 147 6.55 -11.09 -1.26
C VAL A 147 5.99 -12.07 -0.23
N ARG A 148 4.84 -12.69 -0.51
CA ARG A 148 4.25 -13.74 0.34
C ARG A 148 5.22 -14.90 0.55
N ARG A 149 5.79 -15.42 -0.54
CA ARG A 149 6.76 -16.51 -0.47
C ARG A 149 7.97 -16.16 0.41
N CYS A 150 8.51 -14.95 0.28
CA CYS A 150 9.61 -14.48 1.12
C CYS A 150 9.22 -14.42 2.60
N ALA A 151 8.03 -13.91 2.93
CA ALA A 151 7.52 -13.88 4.29
C ALA A 151 7.40 -15.28 4.91
N GLU A 152 6.89 -16.25 4.12
CA GLU A 152 6.74 -17.65 4.52
C GLU A 152 8.10 -18.34 4.72
N GLU A 153 9.05 -18.16 3.77
CA GLU A 153 10.38 -18.77 3.85
C GLU A 153 11.20 -18.23 5.03
N LEU A 154 11.04 -16.94 5.37
CA LEU A 154 11.71 -16.33 6.52
C LEU A 154 10.96 -16.52 7.85
N GLY A 155 9.72 -17.02 7.82
CA GLY A 155 8.87 -17.14 9.01
C GLY A 155 8.56 -15.77 9.65
N ARG A 156 8.48 -14.70 8.86
CA ARG A 156 8.25 -13.33 9.34
C ARG A 156 6.78 -13.05 9.62
N ASP A 157 6.48 -12.45 10.76
CA ASP A 157 5.20 -11.77 10.97
C ASP A 157 5.19 -10.49 10.12
N THR A 158 4.49 -10.57 8.99
CA THR A 158 4.55 -9.57 7.93
C THR A 158 3.18 -8.91 7.70
N LEU A 159 3.17 -7.58 7.69
CA LEU A 159 2.08 -6.76 7.18
C LEU A 159 2.45 -6.24 5.79
N PHE A 160 1.61 -6.49 4.78
CA PHE A 160 1.73 -5.83 3.48
C PHE A 160 0.93 -4.52 3.51
N LEU A 161 1.61 -3.39 3.34
CA LEU A 161 1.02 -2.07 3.25
C LEU A 161 0.98 -1.62 1.79
N ALA A 162 -0.23 -1.64 1.21
CA ALA A 162 -0.47 -1.08 -0.11
C ALA A 162 -0.76 0.43 0.04
N SER A 163 0.23 1.24 -0.28
CA SER A 163 0.09 2.69 -0.27
C SER A 163 -0.50 3.19 -1.58
N GLY A 164 -1.56 3.98 -1.52
CA GLY A 164 -2.20 4.49 -2.73
C GLY A 164 -3.48 5.26 -2.45
N ASP A 165 -3.67 6.31 -3.24
CA ASP A 165 -4.94 7.03 -3.32
C ASP A 165 -5.78 6.47 -4.47
N LEU A 166 -7.10 6.61 -4.38
CA LEU A 166 -8.03 6.26 -5.44
C LEU A 166 -8.04 7.37 -6.51
N SER A 167 -9.20 7.70 -7.08
CA SER A 167 -9.28 8.74 -8.12
C SER A 167 -8.75 10.09 -7.65
N HIS A 168 -8.01 10.78 -8.53
CA HIS A 168 -7.59 12.18 -8.37
C HIS A 168 -8.46 13.15 -9.18
N ALA A 169 -9.63 12.72 -9.67
CA ALA A 169 -10.48 13.45 -10.61
C ALA A 169 -11.92 13.63 -10.12
N LEU A 170 -12.19 13.55 -8.79
CA LEU A 170 -13.55 13.55 -8.25
C LEU A 170 -14.26 14.90 -8.29
N THR A 171 -13.53 16.02 -8.37
CA THR A 171 -14.09 17.39 -8.37
C THR A 171 -13.30 18.30 -9.30
N HIS A 172 -13.90 19.46 -9.64
CA HIS A 172 -13.21 20.48 -10.45
C HIS A 172 -11.99 21.14 -9.76
N SER A 173 -11.83 20.96 -8.45
CA SER A 173 -10.69 21.43 -7.67
C SER A 173 -9.67 20.32 -7.37
N ALA A 174 -9.86 19.13 -7.92
CA ALA A 174 -8.96 18.00 -7.78
C ALA A 174 -7.61 18.25 -8.46
N PRO A 175 -6.56 17.49 -8.11
CA PRO A 175 -5.25 17.59 -8.77
C PRO A 175 -5.30 17.23 -10.27
N ALA A 176 -6.13 16.26 -10.66
CA ALA A 176 -6.40 15.94 -12.06
C ALA A 176 -7.68 16.64 -12.55
N PRO A 177 -7.84 16.85 -13.87
CA PRO A 177 -9.09 17.36 -14.42
C PRO A 177 -10.28 16.51 -13.99
N TYR A 178 -11.38 17.17 -13.60
CA TYR A 178 -12.60 16.46 -13.22
C TYR A 178 -13.06 15.50 -14.32
N ASP A 179 -13.32 14.27 -13.93
CA ASP A 179 -13.91 13.24 -14.79
C ASP A 179 -14.94 12.44 -14.00
N PRO A 180 -16.21 12.31 -14.48
CA PRO A 180 -17.24 11.55 -13.75
C PRO A 180 -16.89 10.06 -13.60
N ARG A 181 -15.99 9.51 -14.45
CA ARG A 181 -15.48 8.14 -14.34
C ARG A 181 -14.66 7.92 -13.07
N GLY A 182 -14.06 8.97 -12.51
CA GLY A 182 -13.32 8.89 -11.25
C GLY A 182 -14.19 8.37 -10.10
N LYS A 183 -15.42 8.86 -9.99
CA LYS A 183 -16.35 8.35 -8.94
C LYS A 183 -16.79 6.91 -9.20
N LEU A 184 -17.03 6.55 -10.48
CA LEU A 184 -17.39 5.17 -10.83
C LEU A 184 -16.24 4.21 -10.53
N PHE A 185 -14.99 4.63 -10.81
CA PHE A 185 -13.80 3.88 -10.45
C PHE A 185 -13.72 3.66 -8.93
N ASP A 186 -13.87 4.72 -8.14
CA ASP A 186 -13.78 4.61 -6.67
C ASP A 186 -14.86 3.67 -6.12
N ASP A 187 -16.10 3.78 -6.61
CA ASP A 187 -17.20 2.91 -6.18
C ASP A 187 -16.92 1.44 -6.50
N GLU A 188 -16.39 1.15 -7.67
CA GLU A 188 -16.04 -0.21 -8.09
C GLU A 188 -14.89 -0.78 -7.24
N VAL A 189 -13.81 0.01 -7.00
CA VAL A 189 -12.70 -0.42 -6.15
C VAL A 189 -13.15 -0.70 -4.72
N VAL A 190 -13.94 0.21 -4.13
CA VAL A 190 -14.47 0.04 -2.77
C VAL A 190 -15.38 -1.20 -2.69
N HIS A 191 -16.21 -1.43 -3.70
CA HIS A 191 -17.07 -2.62 -3.77
C HIS A 191 -16.24 -3.91 -3.84
N LEU A 192 -15.33 -4.02 -4.82
CA LEU A 192 -14.51 -5.21 -5.03
C LEU A 192 -13.68 -5.56 -3.79
N LEU A 193 -13.05 -4.56 -3.18
CA LEU A 193 -12.26 -4.76 -1.99
C LEU A 193 -13.13 -5.06 -0.76
N GLY A 194 -14.33 -4.49 -0.67
CA GLY A 194 -15.30 -4.76 0.39
C GLY A 194 -15.83 -6.19 0.40
N ILE A 195 -15.77 -6.89 -0.74
CA ILE A 195 -16.11 -8.32 -0.85
C ILE A 195 -14.88 -9.23 -0.98
N GLY A 196 -13.66 -8.67 -0.91
CA GLY A 196 -12.40 -9.43 -1.02
C GLY A 196 -12.05 -9.88 -2.45
N ASP A 197 -12.71 -9.37 -3.49
CA ASP A 197 -12.41 -9.71 -4.91
C ASP A 197 -11.21 -8.91 -5.45
N PHE A 198 -10.02 -9.24 -5.00
CA PHE A 198 -8.78 -8.65 -5.56
C PHE A 198 -8.55 -9.01 -7.04
N ALA A 199 -9.08 -10.15 -7.50
CA ALA A 199 -8.96 -10.53 -8.90
C ALA A 199 -9.82 -9.63 -9.79
N GLY A 200 -10.91 -9.09 -9.27
CA GLY A 200 -11.77 -8.09 -9.92
C GLY A 200 -11.02 -6.83 -10.32
N LEU A 201 -10.08 -6.38 -9.49
CA LEU A 201 -9.24 -5.19 -9.77
C LEU A 201 -8.51 -5.31 -11.12
N GLY A 202 -8.02 -6.50 -11.46
CA GLY A 202 -7.34 -6.75 -12.74
C GLY A 202 -8.28 -6.86 -13.95
N ARG A 203 -9.60 -6.86 -13.74
CA ARG A 203 -10.64 -6.95 -14.78
C ARG A 203 -11.42 -5.64 -14.97
N MET A 204 -11.07 -4.60 -14.21
CA MET A 204 -11.71 -3.29 -14.34
C MET A 204 -11.56 -2.73 -15.75
N ASP A 205 -12.58 -1.98 -16.21
CA ASP A 205 -12.57 -1.35 -17.52
C ASP A 205 -11.42 -0.33 -17.61
N PRO A 206 -10.50 -0.47 -18.58
CA PRO A 206 -9.42 0.51 -18.80
C PRO A 206 -9.91 1.95 -18.98
N ILE A 207 -11.14 2.14 -19.46
CA ILE A 207 -11.77 3.46 -19.62
C ILE A 207 -11.98 4.13 -18.25
N LEU A 208 -12.35 3.35 -17.21
CA LEU A 208 -12.49 3.87 -15.85
C LEU A 208 -11.13 4.28 -15.27
N LEU A 209 -10.11 3.43 -15.47
CA LEU A 209 -8.74 3.70 -15.03
C LEU A 209 -8.18 5.00 -15.61
N GLU A 210 -8.38 5.21 -16.92
CA GLU A 210 -7.94 6.44 -17.60
C GLU A 210 -8.59 7.68 -17.00
N GLY A 211 -9.92 7.64 -16.75
CA GLY A 211 -10.66 8.78 -16.19
C GLY A 211 -10.41 9.03 -14.71
N ALA A 212 -9.97 8.02 -13.97
CA ALA A 212 -9.74 8.14 -12.53
C ALA A 212 -8.45 8.89 -12.18
N ALA A 213 -7.41 8.81 -13.01
CA ALA A 213 -6.07 9.32 -12.71
C ALA A 213 -5.55 8.80 -11.34
N GLU A 214 -5.75 7.52 -11.06
CA GLU A 214 -5.46 6.86 -9.80
C GLU A 214 -3.95 6.58 -9.62
N CYS A 215 -3.53 6.31 -8.39
CA CYS A 215 -2.15 5.86 -8.13
C CYS A 215 -2.08 4.55 -7.32
N GLY A 216 -3.16 4.09 -6.70
CA GLY A 216 -3.16 3.00 -5.73
C GLY A 216 -3.39 1.61 -6.31
N LEU A 217 -4.06 1.47 -7.47
CA LEU A 217 -4.55 0.18 -7.97
C LEU A 217 -3.45 -0.89 -8.08
N ARG A 218 -2.26 -0.50 -8.51
CA ARG A 218 -1.10 -1.40 -8.65
C ARG A 218 -0.68 -1.99 -7.30
N SER A 219 -0.56 -1.16 -6.28
CA SER A 219 -0.25 -1.59 -4.90
C SER A 219 -1.35 -2.50 -4.35
N PHE A 220 -2.63 -2.22 -4.66
CA PHE A 220 -3.77 -3.05 -4.24
C PHE A 220 -3.75 -4.43 -4.92
N MET A 221 -3.38 -4.49 -6.19
CA MET A 221 -3.21 -5.77 -6.90
C MET A 221 -2.06 -6.60 -6.30
N ALA A 222 -0.96 -5.95 -5.90
CA ALA A 222 0.13 -6.62 -5.21
C ALA A 222 -0.31 -7.16 -3.85
N LEU A 223 -1.08 -6.38 -3.08
CA LEU A 223 -1.69 -6.84 -1.84
C LEU A 223 -2.54 -8.10 -2.06
N GLY A 224 -3.36 -8.13 -3.12
CA GLY A 224 -4.15 -9.32 -3.46
C GLY A 224 -3.28 -10.54 -3.74
N GLY A 225 -2.13 -10.36 -4.41
CA GLY A 225 -1.15 -11.43 -4.61
C GLY A 225 -0.51 -11.92 -3.31
N PHE A 226 -0.22 -11.01 -2.39
CA PHE A 226 0.34 -11.34 -1.08
C PHE A 226 -0.66 -12.09 -0.20
N LEU A 227 -1.92 -11.70 -0.17
CA LEU A 227 -2.95 -12.40 0.60
C LEU A 227 -3.26 -13.78 0.03
N GLY A 228 -3.13 -13.96 -1.29
CA GLY A 228 -3.39 -15.22 -2.01
C GLY A 228 -4.86 -15.45 -2.33
N ASP A 229 -5.11 -16.30 -3.32
CA ASP A 229 -6.45 -16.57 -3.87
C ASP A 229 -7.31 -17.47 -2.98
N ASP A 230 -6.66 -18.36 -2.24
CA ASP A 230 -7.32 -19.39 -1.43
C ASP A 230 -7.52 -18.96 0.02
N ALA A 231 -7.00 -17.80 0.41
CA ALA A 231 -7.20 -17.29 1.75
C ALA A 231 -8.63 -16.75 1.87
N LEU A 232 -9.38 -17.23 2.85
CA LEU A 232 -10.58 -16.52 3.33
C LEU A 232 -10.08 -15.18 3.90
N VAL A 233 -10.18 -14.15 3.10
CA VAL A 233 -9.80 -12.79 3.50
C VAL A 233 -11.02 -12.14 4.11
N GLU A 234 -10.87 -11.64 5.34
CA GLU A 234 -11.89 -10.80 5.96
C GLU A 234 -11.59 -9.33 5.63
N PRO A 235 -12.31 -8.73 4.66
CA PRO A 235 -12.15 -7.33 4.32
C PRO A 235 -12.86 -6.44 5.33
N GLU A 236 -12.21 -5.37 5.76
CA GLU A 236 -12.80 -4.32 6.59
C GLU A 236 -12.45 -2.96 5.98
N ILE A 237 -13.43 -2.31 5.33
CA ILE A 237 -13.27 -0.93 4.88
C ILE A 237 -13.49 -0.02 6.09
N LEU A 238 -12.42 0.59 6.58
CA LEU A 238 -12.45 1.44 7.77
C LEU A 238 -12.93 2.85 7.47
N SER A 239 -12.61 3.38 6.29
CA SER A 239 -13.15 4.64 5.78
C SER A 239 -12.96 4.77 4.27
N TYR A 240 -13.81 5.58 3.67
CA TYR A 240 -13.63 6.16 2.33
C TYR A 240 -14.19 7.58 2.34
N GLU A 241 -13.40 8.55 1.89
CA GLU A 241 -13.81 9.94 1.71
C GLU A 241 -12.99 10.62 0.59
N GLY A 242 -13.50 11.74 0.05
CA GLY A 242 -12.83 12.44 -1.07
C GLY A 242 -12.92 13.97 -0.98
N PRO A 243 -12.55 14.61 0.17
CA PRO A 243 -12.85 16.03 0.41
C PRO A 243 -12.12 17.00 -0.52
N PHE A 244 -10.99 16.60 -1.09
CA PHE A 244 -10.17 17.44 -1.99
C PHE A 244 -10.21 16.96 -3.44
N GLY A 245 -11.20 16.15 -3.79
CA GLY A 245 -11.30 15.56 -5.11
C GLY A 245 -10.37 14.37 -5.33
N VAL A 246 -9.75 13.85 -4.26
CA VAL A 246 -8.95 12.62 -4.25
C VAL A 246 -9.61 11.61 -3.32
N GLY A 247 -9.82 10.38 -3.81
CA GLY A 247 -10.41 9.31 -3.01
C GLY A 247 -9.41 8.73 -2.02
N TYR A 248 -9.71 8.84 -0.73
CA TYR A 248 -8.90 8.29 0.37
C TYR A 248 -9.62 7.10 0.98
N MET A 249 -9.03 5.93 0.89
CA MET A 249 -9.56 4.70 1.48
C MET A 249 -8.57 4.13 2.49
N VAL A 250 -9.09 3.75 3.66
CA VAL A 250 -8.36 2.94 4.66
C VAL A 250 -9.08 1.60 4.77
N ALA A 251 -8.33 0.52 4.58
CA ALA A 251 -8.89 -0.82 4.65
C ALA A 251 -7.90 -1.79 5.31
N ARG A 252 -8.44 -2.82 5.98
CA ARG A 252 -7.69 -3.93 6.57
C ARG A 252 -8.18 -5.25 5.97
N PHE A 253 -7.23 -6.16 5.78
CA PHE A 253 -7.46 -7.51 5.29
C PHE A 253 -6.71 -8.47 6.21
N GLY A 254 -7.44 -9.28 6.97
CA GLY A 254 -6.90 -10.34 7.81
C GLY A 254 -7.14 -11.70 7.18
N ALA A 255 -6.35 -12.72 7.58
CA ALA A 255 -6.79 -14.09 7.37
C ALA A 255 -7.98 -14.35 8.30
N ALA A 256 -9.06 -14.95 7.77
CA ALA A 256 -10.13 -15.44 8.62
C ALA A 256 -9.55 -16.44 9.63
N GLU A 257 -9.88 -16.29 10.90
CA GLU A 257 -9.57 -17.32 11.89
C GLU A 257 -10.38 -18.56 11.52
N VAL A 258 -9.72 -19.53 10.90
CA VAL A 258 -10.32 -20.86 10.75
C VAL A 258 -10.36 -21.47 12.16
N GLU A 259 -11.52 -21.46 12.81
CA GLU A 259 -11.73 -22.28 14.00
C GLU A 259 -11.32 -23.71 13.64
N ARG A 260 -10.16 -24.14 14.11
CA ARG A 260 -9.79 -25.55 14.02
C ARG A 260 -10.80 -26.31 14.88
N PRO A 261 -11.60 -27.22 14.27
CA PRO A 261 -12.50 -28.05 15.07
C PRO A 261 -11.64 -28.71 16.15
N GLY A 262 -12.02 -28.48 17.41
CA GLY A 262 -11.31 -29.00 18.57
C GLY A 262 -11.09 -30.49 18.38
N VAL A 263 -9.82 -30.90 18.43
CA VAL A 263 -9.46 -32.31 18.62
C VAL A 263 -9.83 -32.58 20.07
N GLU A 264 -11.05 -33.09 20.28
CA GLU A 264 -11.41 -33.69 21.57
C GLU A 264 -10.44 -34.85 21.83
N ALA A 265 -9.72 -34.74 22.95
CA ALA A 265 -8.78 -35.75 23.43
C ALA A 265 -9.51 -36.89 24.15
#